data_f8edc08b98a1d822a24137b2aae34baf
#
_entry.id   f8edc08b98a1d822a24137b2aae34baf
#
_cell.length_a   1.000
_cell.length_b   1.000
_cell.length_c   1.000
_cell.angle_alpha   90.00
_cell.angle_beta   90.00
_cell.angle_gamma   90.00
#
_symmetry.space_group_name_H-M   'P 1'
#
loop_
_entity.id
_entity.type
_entity.pdbx_description
1 polymer ?
#
loop_
_entity_poly.entity_id
_entity_poly.type
_entity_poly.pdbx_seq_one_letter_code
_entity_poly.pdbx_strand_id
1 'polypeptide(L)'
;LNGNLIMPGFKDAHTHSAMTFLRSYADDLPLDKWLNEKVFPMEAKLTDNKIYEYSKIAIKEYLTSGITANFDMYISPDPVIQASVDMGFRTVMTGGLNDFTQSVPEIEECYKKYNGYNDLISYELGFHAEYTCSEGLLKDLSALANKLQAPVFCHNSETQKEVAECVKRYGMTPTVYLD
;
A
#
# COMPACT_ATOMS: atom_id res chain seq x y z
N LEU A 1 -37.64 -7.71 -4.63
CA LEU A 1 -36.60 -6.74 -5.12
C LEU A 1 -37.18 -5.68 -6.06
N ASN A 2 -38.43 -5.81 -6.50
CA ASN A 2 -39.12 -4.82 -7.35
C ASN A 2 -38.28 -4.34 -8.56
N GLY A 3 -37.57 -5.26 -9.23
CA GLY A 3 -36.68 -4.94 -10.36
C GLY A 3 -35.25 -4.54 -9.99
N ASN A 4 -34.91 -4.46 -8.73
CA ASN A 4 -33.53 -4.20 -8.27
C ASN A 4 -32.67 -5.47 -8.30
N LEU A 5 -31.38 -5.30 -8.55
CA LEU A 5 -30.36 -6.35 -8.50
C LEU A 5 -29.61 -6.30 -7.15
N ILE A 6 -29.39 -7.46 -6.55
CA ILE A 6 -28.44 -7.60 -5.43
C ILE A 6 -27.19 -8.27 -5.97
N MET A 7 -26.04 -7.69 -5.70
CA MET A 7 -24.73 -8.22 -6.07
C MET A 7 -23.71 -8.00 -4.94
N PRO A 8 -22.61 -8.77 -4.89
CA PRO A 8 -21.51 -8.46 -4.01
C PRO A 8 -20.94 -7.06 -4.27
N GLY A 9 -20.50 -6.35 -3.23
CA GLY A 9 -19.81 -5.07 -3.38
C GLY A 9 -18.48 -5.24 -4.12
N PHE A 10 -18.06 -4.17 -4.80
CA PHE A 10 -16.76 -4.13 -5.46
C PHE A 10 -15.62 -4.20 -4.42
N LYS A 11 -14.46 -4.63 -4.90
CA LYS A 11 -13.22 -4.64 -4.13
C LYS A 11 -12.18 -3.84 -4.90
N ASP A 12 -11.57 -2.88 -4.21
CA ASP A 12 -10.47 -2.11 -4.76
C ASP A 12 -9.15 -2.81 -4.42
N ALA A 13 -8.46 -3.29 -5.43
CA ALA A 13 -7.25 -4.10 -5.26
C ALA A 13 -5.96 -3.29 -5.13
N HIS A 14 -6.02 -1.95 -5.22
CA HIS A 14 -4.85 -1.08 -5.12
C HIS A 14 -5.23 0.32 -4.68
N THR A 15 -4.92 0.69 -3.43
CA THR A 15 -5.20 2.01 -2.89
C THR A 15 -4.07 2.55 -2.02
N HIS A 16 -4.10 3.88 -1.83
CA HIS A 16 -3.34 4.63 -0.83
C HIS A 16 -4.31 5.59 -0.15
N SER A 17 -5.17 5.08 0.71
CA SER A 17 -6.34 5.82 1.24
C SER A 17 -6.00 7.15 1.88
N ALA A 18 -4.89 7.23 2.61
CA ALA A 18 -4.47 8.47 3.26
C ALA A 18 -4.05 9.59 2.28
N MET A 19 -3.84 9.26 0.98
CA MET A 19 -3.41 10.22 -0.04
C MET A 19 -4.55 11.06 -0.64
N THR A 20 -5.77 10.97 -0.13
CA THR A 20 -6.91 11.76 -0.63
C THR A 20 -6.66 13.26 -0.61
N PHE A 21 -5.79 13.78 0.27
CA PHE A 21 -5.40 15.19 0.31
C PHE A 21 -4.61 15.66 -0.91
N LEU A 22 -4.05 14.73 -1.70
CA LEU A 22 -3.32 15.02 -2.93
C LEU A 22 -4.18 14.97 -4.19
N ARG A 23 -5.49 14.74 -4.04
CA ARG A 23 -6.41 14.67 -5.19
C ARG A 23 -6.31 15.93 -6.05
N SER A 24 -6.11 15.74 -7.36
CA SER A 24 -5.92 16.80 -8.35
C SER A 24 -4.72 17.74 -8.08
N TYR A 25 -3.76 17.28 -7.27
CA TYR A 25 -2.55 18.03 -6.98
C TYR A 25 -1.41 17.61 -7.91
N ALA A 26 -1.11 18.46 -8.88
CA ALA A 26 -0.01 18.27 -9.82
C ALA A 26 -0.16 17.00 -10.72
N ASP A 27 -1.36 16.74 -11.22
CA ASP A 27 -1.73 15.55 -12.00
C ASP A 27 -0.96 15.39 -13.32
N ASP A 28 -0.38 16.48 -13.87
CA ASP A 28 0.30 16.48 -15.17
C ASP A 28 1.81 16.16 -15.10
N LEU A 29 2.32 15.77 -13.94
CA LEU A 29 3.74 15.46 -13.78
C LEU A 29 4.03 13.97 -14.04
N PRO A 30 5.20 13.65 -14.64
CA PRO A 30 5.72 12.29 -14.65
C PRO A 30 5.85 11.75 -13.21
N LEU A 31 5.62 10.44 -13.00
CA LEU A 31 5.55 9.82 -11.69
C LEU A 31 6.74 10.14 -10.79
N ASP A 32 7.97 10.04 -11.30
CA ASP A 32 9.18 10.28 -10.52
C ASP A 32 9.27 11.72 -10.00
N LYS A 33 8.88 12.72 -10.81
CA LYS A 33 8.79 14.11 -10.39
C LYS A 33 7.63 14.33 -9.43
N TRP A 34 6.49 13.74 -9.72
CA TRP A 34 5.31 13.82 -8.86
C TRP A 34 5.62 13.29 -7.46
N LEU A 35 6.21 12.10 -7.35
CA LEU A 35 6.59 11.51 -6.07
C LEU A 35 7.61 12.38 -5.32
N ASN A 36 8.76 12.69 -5.95
CA ASN A 36 9.88 13.34 -5.26
C ASN A 36 9.66 14.83 -4.99
N GLU A 37 9.01 15.56 -5.89
CA GLU A 37 8.84 17.00 -5.78
C GLU A 37 7.53 17.42 -5.09
N LYS A 38 6.52 16.54 -5.08
CA LYS A 38 5.17 16.87 -4.60
C LYS A 38 4.70 15.96 -3.47
N VAL A 39 4.68 14.63 -3.68
CA VAL A 39 4.09 13.69 -2.73
C VAL A 39 4.92 13.58 -1.45
N PHE A 40 6.14 13.11 -1.53
CA PHE A 40 6.97 12.87 -0.35
C PHE A 40 7.18 14.10 0.53
N PRO A 41 7.41 15.32 0.00
CA PRO A 41 7.50 16.52 0.83
C PRO A 41 6.19 16.89 1.54
N MET A 42 5.05 16.47 1.01
CA MET A 42 3.75 16.69 1.64
C MET A 42 3.41 15.59 2.65
N GLU A 43 3.68 14.33 2.33
CA GLU A 43 3.49 13.21 3.24
C GLU A 43 4.34 13.33 4.51
N ALA A 44 5.59 13.81 4.39
CA ALA A 44 6.45 14.08 5.53
C ALA A 44 5.88 15.06 6.58
N LYS A 45 4.83 15.79 6.23
CA LYS A 45 4.13 16.74 7.13
C LYS A 45 2.87 16.15 7.76
N LEU A 46 2.50 14.92 7.37
CA LEU A 46 1.32 14.28 7.93
C LEU A 46 1.58 13.82 9.36
N THR A 47 0.55 13.97 10.17
CA THR A 47 0.46 13.36 11.50
C THR A 47 -0.52 12.18 11.44
N ASP A 48 -0.44 11.26 12.40
CA ASP A 48 -1.36 10.12 12.48
C ASP A 48 -2.83 10.55 12.46
N ASN A 49 -3.16 11.64 13.13
CA ASN A 49 -4.53 12.18 13.10
C ASN A 49 -4.96 12.63 11.69
N LYS A 50 -4.06 13.22 10.90
CA LYS A 50 -4.37 13.60 9.52
C LYS A 50 -4.50 12.37 8.63
N ILE A 51 -3.62 11.39 8.78
CA ILE A 51 -3.70 10.11 8.05
C ILE A 51 -5.04 9.44 8.34
N TYR A 52 -5.44 9.37 9.62
CA TYR A 52 -6.73 8.84 10.04
C TYR A 52 -7.92 9.58 9.38
N GLU A 53 -7.95 10.91 9.44
CA GLU A 53 -9.06 11.69 8.86
C GLU A 53 -9.12 11.59 7.33
N TYR A 54 -7.96 11.60 6.64
CA TYR A 54 -7.94 11.43 5.18
C TYR A 54 -8.35 10.01 4.76
N SER A 55 -7.97 9.00 5.50
CA SER A 55 -8.44 7.61 5.28
C SER A 55 -9.95 7.48 5.44
N LYS A 56 -10.56 8.17 6.41
CA LYS A 56 -12.02 8.22 6.54
C LYS A 56 -12.71 8.88 5.34
N ILE A 57 -12.08 9.88 4.73
CA ILE A 57 -12.61 10.50 3.50
C ILE A 57 -12.59 9.47 2.36
N ALA A 58 -11.49 8.74 2.18
CA ALA A 58 -11.38 7.67 1.20
C ALA A 58 -12.44 6.59 1.43
N ILE A 59 -12.61 6.11 2.65
CA ILE A 59 -13.58 5.06 2.99
C ILE A 59 -15.03 5.51 2.68
N LYS A 60 -15.38 6.77 2.93
CA LYS A 60 -16.69 7.31 2.53
C LYS A 60 -16.87 7.23 1.01
N GLU A 61 -15.85 7.58 0.25
CA GLU A 61 -15.87 7.50 -1.20
C GLU A 61 -16.02 6.05 -1.68
N TYR A 62 -15.26 5.12 -1.10
CA TYR A 62 -15.42 3.69 -1.41
C TYR A 62 -16.84 3.21 -1.18
N LEU A 63 -17.39 3.44 -0.01
CA LEU A 63 -18.74 2.99 0.34
C LEU A 63 -19.81 3.61 -0.56
N THR A 64 -19.71 4.90 -0.89
CA THR A 64 -20.67 5.57 -1.79
C THR A 64 -20.53 5.13 -3.24
N SER A 65 -19.39 4.56 -3.62
CA SER A 65 -19.11 3.98 -4.94
C SER A 65 -19.41 2.47 -5.02
N GLY A 66 -19.94 1.88 -3.93
CA GLY A 66 -20.25 0.45 -3.87
C GLY A 66 -19.04 -0.46 -3.63
N ILE A 67 -17.89 0.09 -3.22
CA ILE A 67 -16.69 -0.64 -2.83
C ILE A 67 -16.83 -1.02 -1.36
N THR A 68 -16.67 -2.29 -1.03
CA THR A 68 -16.87 -2.85 0.32
C THR A 68 -15.61 -3.40 0.97
N ALA A 69 -14.50 -3.42 0.22
CA ALA A 69 -13.18 -3.79 0.71
C ALA A 69 -12.11 -3.16 -0.18
N ASN A 70 -10.95 -2.86 0.40
CA ASN A 70 -9.78 -2.41 -0.35
C ASN A 70 -8.51 -3.20 0.04
N PHE A 71 -7.51 -3.09 -0.83
CA PHE A 71 -6.13 -3.45 -0.56
C PHE A 71 -5.32 -2.14 -0.49
N ASP A 72 -4.82 -1.80 0.70
CA ASP A 72 -4.21 -0.51 0.98
C ASP A 72 -2.73 -0.65 1.34
N MET A 73 -1.88 0.08 0.66
CA MET A 73 -0.46 0.16 0.99
C MET A 73 -0.14 1.55 1.57
N TYR A 74 0.37 1.58 2.80
CA TYR A 74 0.79 2.84 3.41
C TYR A 74 1.90 2.66 4.44
N ILE A 75 2.76 3.68 4.58
CA ILE A 75 3.92 3.67 5.48
C ILE A 75 3.56 3.76 6.96
N SER A 76 2.37 4.28 7.29
CA SER A 76 1.84 4.38 8.66
C SER A 76 0.53 3.62 8.74
N PRO A 77 0.55 2.30 9.00
CA PRO A 77 -0.65 1.46 8.94
C PRO A 77 -1.64 1.72 10.09
N ASP A 78 -1.17 2.04 11.28
CA ASP A 78 -2.01 2.19 12.48
C ASP A 78 -3.21 3.13 12.30
N PRO A 79 -3.04 4.39 11.85
CA PRO A 79 -4.16 5.31 11.67
C PRO A 79 -5.11 4.92 10.52
N VAL A 80 -4.60 4.26 9.45
CA VAL A 80 -5.42 3.74 8.35
C VAL A 80 -6.30 2.60 8.85
N ILE A 81 -5.73 1.67 9.59
CA ILE A 81 -6.43 0.54 10.20
C ILE A 81 -7.49 1.02 11.19
N GLN A 82 -7.14 2.00 12.05
CA GLN A 82 -8.10 2.58 13.00
C GLN A 82 -9.28 3.22 12.27
N ALA A 83 -9.03 3.98 11.19
CA ALA A 83 -10.09 4.55 10.38
C ALA A 83 -11.00 3.48 9.76
N SER A 84 -10.43 2.38 9.29
CA SER A 84 -11.17 1.26 8.72
C SER A 84 -12.07 0.58 9.76
N VAL A 85 -11.56 0.32 10.95
CA VAL A 85 -12.33 -0.27 12.05
C VAL A 85 -13.48 0.66 12.47
N ASP A 86 -13.21 1.94 12.70
CA ASP A 86 -14.21 2.91 13.15
C ASP A 86 -15.31 3.15 12.12
N MET A 87 -14.98 3.02 10.83
CA MET A 87 -15.93 3.15 9.74
C MET A 87 -16.64 1.85 9.36
N GLY A 88 -16.29 0.72 10.00
CA GLY A 88 -16.84 -0.59 9.67
C GLY A 88 -16.46 -1.07 8.27
N PHE A 89 -15.29 -0.68 7.77
CA PHE A 89 -14.82 -0.96 6.41
C PHE A 89 -13.75 -2.06 6.41
N ARG A 90 -13.80 -2.94 5.42
CA ARG A 90 -12.86 -4.04 5.30
C ARG A 90 -11.60 -3.61 4.57
N THR A 91 -10.44 -3.76 5.21
CA THR A 91 -9.13 -3.41 4.65
C THR A 91 -8.15 -4.57 4.76
N VAL A 92 -7.54 -4.92 3.63
CA VAL A 92 -6.27 -5.67 3.60
C VAL A 92 -5.16 -4.63 3.56
N MET A 93 -4.38 -4.54 4.62
CA MET A 93 -3.30 -3.56 4.74
C MET A 93 -1.97 -4.18 4.37
N THR A 94 -1.08 -3.42 3.76
CA THR A 94 0.33 -3.79 3.59
C THR A 94 1.24 -2.60 3.86
N GLY A 95 2.47 -2.86 4.29
CA GLY A 95 3.50 -1.85 4.42
C GLY A 95 4.10 -1.47 3.06
N GLY A 96 4.66 -0.26 2.99
CA GLY A 96 5.47 0.19 1.86
C GLY A 96 6.96 0.11 2.16
N LEU A 97 7.44 -1.04 2.67
CA LEU A 97 8.83 -1.25 3.06
C LEU A 97 9.79 -0.76 1.97
N ASN A 98 10.78 0.00 2.36
CA ASN A 98 11.85 0.49 1.51
C ASN A 98 13.07 0.85 2.38
N ASP A 99 14.21 1.16 1.76
CA ASP A 99 15.46 1.44 2.47
C ASP A 99 15.42 2.69 3.38
N PHE A 100 14.33 3.49 3.36
CA PHE A 100 14.29 4.81 3.99
C PHE A 100 13.28 4.92 5.14
N THR A 101 12.20 4.13 5.15
CA THR A 101 11.03 4.40 6.01
C THR A 101 10.60 3.28 6.92
N GLN A 102 10.85 2.02 6.58
CA GLN A 102 10.43 0.86 7.36
C GLN A 102 11.52 -0.21 7.37
N SER A 103 11.45 -1.12 8.33
CA SER A 103 12.35 -2.27 8.45
C SER A 103 11.56 -3.59 8.43
N VAL A 104 12.22 -4.69 8.09
CA VAL A 104 11.62 -6.03 8.10
C VAL A 104 11.05 -6.43 9.46
N PRO A 105 11.73 -6.15 10.61
CA PRO A 105 11.14 -6.38 11.93
C PRO A 105 9.83 -5.62 12.18
N GLU A 106 9.72 -4.36 11.73
CA GLU A 106 8.47 -3.59 11.86
C GLU A 106 7.34 -4.21 11.02
N ILE A 107 7.64 -4.68 9.82
CA ILE A 107 6.66 -5.41 8.98
C ILE A 107 6.21 -6.71 9.66
N GLU A 108 7.14 -7.48 10.26
CA GLU A 108 6.81 -8.70 11.01
C GLU A 108 5.94 -8.38 12.24
N GLU A 109 6.22 -7.30 12.94
CA GLU A 109 5.41 -6.84 14.08
C GLU A 109 3.99 -6.47 13.64
N CYS A 110 3.85 -5.67 12.57
CA CYS A 110 2.55 -5.33 12.00
C CYS A 110 1.76 -6.57 11.55
N TYR A 111 2.42 -7.51 10.88
CA TYR A 111 1.80 -8.76 10.46
C TYR A 111 1.22 -9.54 11.65
N LYS A 112 1.98 -9.68 12.73
CA LYS A 112 1.54 -10.35 13.96
C LYS A 112 0.45 -9.59 14.70
N LYS A 113 0.56 -8.26 14.75
CA LYS A 113 -0.37 -7.37 15.47
C LYS A 113 -1.75 -7.37 14.81
N TYR A 114 -1.80 -7.25 13.48
CA TYR A 114 -3.05 -6.97 12.78
C TYR A 114 -3.78 -8.20 12.26
N ASN A 115 -3.08 -9.30 11.99
CA ASN A 115 -3.75 -10.57 11.71
C ASN A 115 -4.31 -11.17 13.00
N GLY A 116 -5.63 -11.06 13.17
CA GLY A 116 -6.34 -11.42 14.40
C GLY A 116 -6.74 -10.23 15.29
N TYR A 117 -6.44 -8.99 14.88
CA TYR A 117 -6.84 -7.79 15.61
C TYR A 117 -8.35 -7.51 15.52
N ASN A 118 -8.92 -7.65 14.32
CA ASN A 118 -10.31 -7.35 14.03
C ASN A 118 -10.75 -8.09 12.76
N ASP A 119 -12.01 -8.57 12.72
CA ASP A 119 -12.56 -9.33 11.58
C ASP A 119 -12.61 -8.54 10.24
N LEU A 120 -12.46 -7.23 10.30
CA LEU A 120 -12.42 -6.35 9.11
C LEU A 120 -11.01 -6.14 8.59
N ILE A 121 -9.98 -6.51 9.35
CA ILE A 121 -8.59 -6.19 9.03
C ILE A 121 -7.79 -7.46 8.79
N SER A 122 -6.99 -7.45 7.74
CA SER A 122 -5.86 -8.34 7.54
C SER A 122 -4.63 -7.54 7.15
N TYR A 123 -3.45 -8.09 7.39
CA TYR A 123 -2.18 -7.47 7.06
C TYR A 123 -1.33 -8.45 6.26
N GLU A 124 -0.83 -8.00 5.12
CA GLU A 124 0.03 -8.79 4.26
C GLU A 124 1.44 -8.20 4.20
N LEU A 125 2.42 -9.03 3.86
CA LEU A 125 3.78 -8.55 3.66
C LEU A 125 3.86 -7.72 2.38
N GLY A 126 4.67 -6.66 2.38
CA GLY A 126 4.86 -5.87 1.18
C GLY A 126 6.07 -4.95 1.27
N PHE A 127 6.50 -4.52 0.09
CA PHE A 127 7.52 -3.49 -0.10
C PHE A 127 7.07 -2.52 -1.18
N HIS A 128 7.65 -1.33 -1.21
CA HIS A 128 7.19 -0.29 -2.13
C HIS A 128 7.42 -0.68 -3.60
N ALA A 129 8.67 -0.82 -4.02
CA ALA A 129 9.04 -1.18 -5.38
C ALA A 129 10.50 -1.65 -5.45
N GLU A 130 10.88 -2.34 -6.53
CA GLU A 130 12.26 -2.83 -6.75
C GLU A 130 13.30 -1.72 -6.61
N TYR A 131 13.03 -0.55 -7.19
CA TYR A 131 13.97 0.58 -7.25
C TYR A 131 14.13 1.34 -5.92
N THR A 132 13.33 1.05 -4.91
CA THR A 132 13.40 1.66 -3.57
C THR A 132 13.95 0.73 -2.51
N CYS A 133 14.27 -0.50 -2.87
CA CYS A 133 14.74 -1.53 -1.94
C CYS A 133 16.10 -2.07 -2.37
N SER A 134 17.01 -2.19 -1.41
CA SER A 134 18.28 -2.89 -1.62
C SER A 134 18.04 -4.40 -1.73
N GLU A 135 18.96 -5.09 -2.40
CA GLU A 135 18.94 -6.56 -2.52
C GLU A 135 18.94 -7.24 -1.13
N GLY A 136 19.68 -6.68 -0.14
CA GLY A 136 19.68 -7.18 1.22
C GLY A 136 18.31 -7.13 1.86
N LEU A 137 17.62 -5.98 1.76
CA LEU A 137 16.28 -5.80 2.29
C LEU A 137 15.27 -6.76 1.66
N LEU A 138 15.34 -6.96 0.33
CA LEU A 138 14.47 -7.90 -0.38
C LEU A 138 14.72 -9.36 0.04
N LYS A 139 15.98 -9.75 0.26
CA LYS A 139 16.32 -11.09 0.78
C LYS A 139 15.79 -11.32 2.20
N ASP A 140 15.91 -10.32 3.07
CA ASP A 140 15.40 -10.41 4.43
C ASP A 140 13.86 -10.52 4.44
N LEU A 141 13.18 -9.75 3.59
CA LEU A 141 11.73 -9.84 3.42
C LEU A 141 11.31 -11.21 2.85
N SER A 142 12.03 -11.72 1.86
CA SER A 142 11.81 -13.06 1.30
C SER A 142 11.96 -14.16 2.36
N ALA A 143 12.98 -14.06 3.20
CA ALA A 143 13.17 -14.98 4.32
C ALA A 143 12.00 -14.93 5.32
N LEU A 144 11.49 -13.72 5.61
CA LEU A 144 10.32 -13.54 6.46
C LEU A 144 9.06 -14.15 5.81
N ALA A 145 8.84 -13.90 4.51
CA ALA A 145 7.71 -14.46 3.75
C ALA A 145 7.70 -15.99 3.78
N ASN A 146 8.86 -16.59 3.56
CA ASN A 146 9.02 -18.05 3.67
C ASN A 146 8.75 -18.57 5.08
N LYS A 147 9.23 -17.87 6.12
CA LYS A 147 8.99 -18.22 7.53
C LYS A 147 7.50 -18.19 7.89
N LEU A 148 6.78 -17.20 7.38
CA LEU A 148 5.35 -16.98 7.68
C LEU A 148 4.42 -17.68 6.69
N GLN A 149 4.97 -18.24 5.58
CA GLN A 149 4.19 -18.77 4.45
C GLN A 149 3.16 -17.75 3.93
N ALA A 150 3.58 -16.48 3.88
CA ALA A 150 2.77 -15.33 3.49
C ALA A 150 3.16 -14.80 2.10
N PRO A 151 2.21 -14.32 1.30
CA PRO A 151 2.51 -13.65 0.04
C PRO A 151 3.17 -12.30 0.28
N VAL A 152 3.85 -11.76 -0.74
CA VAL A 152 4.48 -10.44 -0.74
C VAL A 152 3.88 -9.60 -1.86
N PHE A 153 3.56 -8.35 -1.55
CA PHE A 153 2.96 -7.40 -2.48
C PHE A 153 3.89 -6.21 -2.73
N CYS A 154 3.87 -5.69 -3.96
CA CYS A 154 4.67 -4.51 -4.33
C CYS A 154 4.08 -3.80 -5.55
N HIS A 155 4.55 -2.57 -5.82
CA HIS A 155 4.44 -1.99 -7.15
C HIS A 155 5.52 -2.63 -8.04
N ASN A 156 5.14 -3.06 -9.22
CA ASN A 156 6.04 -3.79 -10.09
C ASN A 156 5.95 -3.30 -11.54
N SER A 157 7.09 -2.94 -12.11
CA SER A 157 7.20 -2.45 -13.49
C SER A 157 6.32 -1.22 -13.75
N GLU A 158 6.27 -0.32 -12.79
CA GLU A 158 5.38 0.84 -12.74
C GLU A 158 5.74 1.89 -13.82
N THR A 159 7.04 2.03 -14.13
CA THR A 159 7.52 2.98 -15.14
C THR A 159 8.52 2.35 -16.12
N GLN A 160 8.60 2.93 -17.31
CA GLN A 160 9.66 2.55 -18.28
C GLN A 160 11.06 2.76 -17.72
N LYS A 161 11.25 3.79 -16.89
CA LYS A 161 12.53 4.07 -16.23
C LYS A 161 12.91 2.95 -15.26
N GLU A 162 12.03 2.54 -14.40
CA GLU A 162 12.23 1.40 -13.48
C GLU A 162 12.67 0.15 -14.25
N VAL A 163 11.90 -0.23 -15.28
CA VAL A 163 12.22 -1.41 -16.09
C VAL A 163 13.60 -1.28 -16.75
N ALA A 164 13.90 -0.14 -17.38
CA ALA A 164 15.18 0.07 -18.05
C ALA A 164 16.36 0.04 -17.07
N GLU A 165 16.21 0.65 -15.91
CA GLU A 165 17.25 0.68 -14.87
C GLU A 165 17.45 -0.71 -14.23
N CYS A 166 16.39 -1.47 -14.00
CA CYS A 166 16.48 -2.84 -13.51
C CYS A 166 17.22 -3.74 -14.52
N VAL A 167 16.86 -3.65 -15.81
CA VAL A 167 17.58 -4.40 -16.86
C VAL A 167 19.05 -3.99 -16.91
N LYS A 168 19.37 -2.72 -16.74
CA LYS A 168 20.76 -2.24 -16.72
C LYS A 168 21.54 -2.79 -15.50
N ARG A 169 20.92 -2.89 -14.31
CA ARG A 169 21.54 -3.41 -13.08
C ARG A 169 21.69 -4.92 -13.09
N TYR A 170 20.63 -5.62 -13.47
CA TYR A 170 20.50 -7.07 -13.22
C TYR A 170 20.37 -7.91 -14.50
N GLY A 171 20.27 -7.28 -15.69
CA GLY A 171 20.08 -7.99 -16.95
C GLY A 171 18.69 -8.57 -17.18
N MET A 172 17.72 -8.23 -16.29
CA MET A 172 16.36 -8.74 -16.34
C MET A 172 15.34 -7.69 -15.90
N THR A 173 14.06 -7.88 -16.24
CA THR A 173 12.98 -6.97 -15.82
C THR A 173 12.68 -7.13 -14.33
N PRO A 174 12.03 -6.12 -13.68
CA PRO A 174 11.66 -6.22 -12.27
C PRO A 174 10.88 -7.49 -11.94
N THR A 175 9.92 -7.86 -12.76
CA THR A 175 9.12 -9.08 -12.56
C THR A 175 9.98 -10.35 -12.52
N VAL A 176 10.96 -10.47 -13.42
CA VAL A 176 11.85 -11.63 -13.47
C VAL A 176 12.89 -11.60 -12.33
N TYR A 177 13.30 -10.41 -11.92
CA TYR A 177 14.23 -10.24 -10.81
C TYR A 177 13.63 -10.60 -9.44
N LEU A 178 12.33 -10.36 -9.28
CA LEU A 178 11.59 -10.59 -8.05
C LEU A 178 11.02 -12.02 -7.93
N ASP A 179 11.02 -12.79 -9.03
CA ASP A 179 10.60 -14.18 -9.06
C ASP A 179 11.68 -15.11 -8.45
#